data_9909d32ed2b092988ecdd90c5e99add2
#
_entry.id   9909d32ed2b092988ecdd90c5e99add2
#
_cell.length_a   1.000
_cell.length_b   1.000
_cell.length_c   1.000
_cell.angle_alpha   90.00
_cell.angle_beta   90.00
_cell.angle_gamma   90.00
#
_symmetry.space_group_name_H-M   'P 1'
#
loop_
_entity.id
_entity.type
_entity.pdbx_description
1 polymer ?
#
loop_
_entity_poly.entity_id
_entity_poly.type
_entity_poly.pdbx_seq_one_letter_code
_entity_poly.pdbx_strand_id
1 'polypeptide(L)'
;MKKRVFSGARPTGRQHLGNYLGAIQNYVSLQDEYDCIYCIVDVHALTSLEDTSGLQKNIHEMMLDWLAAGLDPRKSILFVQSHVPEVMQLHTLLSMVTPLSWLLRVPTFKEKVKLQPHNVNYGLVGYPVLMTADIVLYKAEVVPVGEDQLPHLELAREIARRFNNLFGNTFPEPQAKLTSFPLILGLDGKEKMSKQLDNDIEIALSSQETIDRVMTAVTDPARRYRSDTGHPDICNIHQLHRYFNPFQLDDIADQCRSAKIGCVDCKLLLAQEINSSLKPFRERRATLATKPQ
;
A
#
# COMPACT_ATOMS: atom_id res chain seq x y z
N MET A 1 15.75 -3.82 23.75
CA MET A 1 14.73 -4.50 22.94
C MET A 1 14.48 -3.67 21.68
N LYS A 2 14.22 -4.30 20.54
CA LYS A 2 13.80 -3.57 19.33
C LYS A 2 12.44 -2.94 19.57
N LYS A 3 12.22 -1.74 19.02
CA LYS A 3 10.89 -1.11 19.04
C LYS A 3 9.92 -1.93 18.19
N ARG A 4 8.66 -1.99 18.61
CA ARG A 4 7.62 -2.73 17.90
C ARG A 4 6.98 -1.86 16.82
N VAL A 5 6.94 -2.41 15.60
CA VAL A 5 6.28 -1.82 14.45
C VAL A 5 4.99 -2.58 14.16
N PHE A 6 3.92 -1.84 13.90
CA PHE A 6 2.68 -2.41 13.35
C PHE A 6 2.33 -1.74 12.03
N SER A 7 1.91 -2.53 11.05
CA SER A 7 1.26 -2.02 9.85
C SER A 7 0.21 -2.98 9.34
N GLY A 8 -0.90 -2.43 8.88
CA GLY A 8 -2.01 -3.18 8.30
C GLY A 8 -2.29 -2.79 6.86
N ALA A 9 -2.60 -3.77 6.01
CA ALA A 9 -3.02 -3.50 4.65
C ALA A 9 -4.28 -4.28 4.27
N ARG A 10 -5.20 -3.62 3.56
CA ARG A 10 -6.49 -4.21 3.18
C ARG A 10 -6.33 -5.16 1.99
N PRO A 11 -6.94 -6.36 2.03
CA PRO A 11 -6.88 -7.33 0.94
C PRO A 11 -7.86 -6.98 -0.18
N THR A 12 -7.62 -5.87 -0.87
CA THR A 12 -8.49 -5.36 -1.94
C THR A 12 -8.17 -5.94 -3.32
N GLY A 13 -7.38 -7.00 -3.40
CA GLY A 13 -6.98 -7.69 -4.60
C GLY A 13 -5.47 -8.00 -4.62
N ARG A 14 -4.97 -8.47 -5.79
CA ARG A 14 -3.53 -8.69 -5.99
C ARG A 14 -2.75 -7.39 -5.81
N GLN A 15 -1.51 -7.51 -5.38
CA GLN A 15 -0.64 -6.36 -5.18
C GLN A 15 -0.14 -5.82 -6.52
N HIS A 16 -0.10 -4.49 -6.63
CA HIS A 16 0.44 -3.79 -7.80
C HIS A 16 1.74 -3.06 -7.47
N LEU A 17 2.45 -2.53 -8.47
CA LEU A 17 3.72 -1.83 -8.29
C LEU A 17 3.65 -0.71 -7.25
N GLY A 18 2.53 0.02 -7.19
CA GLY A 18 2.33 1.07 -6.16
C GLY A 18 2.32 0.51 -4.73
N ASN A 19 1.73 -0.67 -4.49
CA ASN A 19 1.80 -1.34 -3.19
C ASN A 19 3.21 -1.87 -2.92
N TYR A 20 3.85 -2.46 -3.92
CA TYR A 20 5.17 -3.05 -3.80
C TYR A 20 6.23 -2.01 -3.43
N LEU A 21 6.32 -0.93 -4.22
CA LEU A 21 7.28 0.15 -4.00
C LEU A 21 6.92 1.01 -2.77
N GLY A 22 5.63 1.30 -2.57
CA GLY A 22 5.17 2.21 -1.53
C GLY A 22 5.08 1.61 -0.13
N ALA A 23 4.85 0.29 0.00
CA ALA A 23 4.64 -0.34 1.29
C ALA A 23 5.48 -1.61 1.48
N ILE A 24 5.40 -2.59 0.57
CA ILE A 24 5.95 -3.92 0.82
C ILE A 24 7.47 -3.90 0.94
N GLN A 25 8.17 -3.15 0.08
CA GLN A 25 9.62 -3.01 0.17
C GLN A 25 10.06 -2.36 1.50
N ASN A 26 9.27 -1.40 2.00
CA ASN A 26 9.52 -0.80 3.30
C ASN A 26 9.31 -1.82 4.43
N TYR A 27 8.26 -2.64 4.36
CA TYR A 27 8.05 -3.72 5.34
C TYR A 27 9.22 -4.69 5.38
N VAL A 28 9.73 -5.09 4.23
CA VAL A 28 10.89 -5.99 4.13
C VAL A 28 12.13 -5.35 4.76
N SER A 29 12.38 -4.05 4.51
CA SER A 29 13.56 -3.35 5.05
C SER A 29 13.52 -3.18 6.57
N LEU A 30 12.33 -3.07 7.17
CA LEU A 30 12.18 -2.85 8.61
C LEU A 30 12.43 -4.10 9.47
N GLN A 31 12.36 -5.30 8.90
CA GLN A 31 12.43 -6.57 9.64
C GLN A 31 13.75 -6.76 10.42
N ASP A 32 14.84 -6.18 9.94
CA ASP A 32 16.14 -6.34 10.60
C ASP A 32 16.34 -5.34 11.76
N GLU A 33 15.64 -4.22 11.75
CA GLU A 33 15.78 -3.16 12.75
C GLU A 33 14.73 -3.23 13.86
N TYR A 34 13.51 -3.69 13.54
CA TYR A 34 12.32 -3.63 14.40
C TYR A 34 11.75 -5.01 14.72
N ASP A 35 10.93 -5.07 15.78
CA ASP A 35 10.00 -6.18 16.05
C ASP A 35 8.72 -5.93 15.25
N CYS A 36 8.63 -6.54 14.06
CA CYS A 36 7.62 -6.20 13.07
C CYS A 36 6.39 -7.10 13.14
N ILE A 37 5.21 -6.47 13.11
CA ILE A 37 3.89 -7.11 13.07
C ILE A 37 3.14 -6.54 11.86
N TYR A 38 2.83 -7.41 10.88
CA TYR A 38 2.11 -7.04 9.66
C TYR A 38 0.80 -7.80 9.58
N CYS A 39 -0.28 -7.06 9.39
CA CYS A 39 -1.65 -7.57 9.44
C CYS A 39 -2.35 -7.39 8.09
N ILE A 40 -2.98 -8.45 7.59
CA ILE A 40 -3.98 -8.33 6.53
C ILE A 40 -5.30 -7.97 7.21
N VAL A 41 -5.72 -6.70 7.05
CA VAL A 41 -6.88 -6.16 7.76
C VAL A 41 -8.17 -6.39 6.97
N ASP A 42 -8.63 -7.63 6.99
CA ASP A 42 -9.82 -8.10 6.26
C ASP A 42 -11.12 -7.53 6.83
N VAL A 43 -11.22 -7.34 8.13
CA VAL A 43 -12.39 -6.69 8.76
C VAL A 43 -12.46 -5.20 8.40
N HIS A 44 -11.31 -4.51 8.36
CA HIS A 44 -11.26 -3.14 7.84
C HIS A 44 -11.72 -3.03 6.39
N ALA A 45 -11.46 -4.04 5.57
CA ALA A 45 -11.89 -4.05 4.18
C ALA A 45 -13.42 -3.95 4.05
N LEU A 46 -14.17 -4.53 4.99
CA LEU A 46 -15.63 -4.52 5.00
C LEU A 46 -16.24 -3.12 5.17
N THR A 47 -15.47 -2.12 5.60
CA THR A 47 -15.96 -0.73 5.70
C THR A 47 -16.34 -0.13 4.36
N SER A 48 -15.81 -0.67 3.25
CA SER A 48 -16.04 -0.19 1.89
C SER A 48 -16.23 -1.31 0.86
N LEU A 49 -16.10 -2.58 1.27
CA LEU A 49 -16.26 -3.74 0.40
C LEU A 49 -17.67 -4.31 0.58
N GLU A 50 -18.49 -4.22 -0.45
CA GLU A 50 -19.87 -4.76 -0.45
C GLU A 50 -19.89 -6.22 -0.93
N ASP A 51 -19.13 -6.55 -1.99
CA ASP A 51 -18.98 -7.92 -2.46
C ASP A 51 -17.76 -8.59 -1.81
N THR A 52 -18.04 -9.55 -0.93
CA THR A 52 -17.03 -10.32 -0.21
C THR A 52 -16.67 -11.65 -0.85
N SER A 53 -17.24 -12.00 -2.00
CA SER A 53 -17.03 -13.30 -2.67
C SER A 53 -15.56 -13.59 -2.99
N GLY A 54 -14.78 -12.55 -3.29
CA GLY A 54 -13.34 -12.64 -3.55
C GLY A 54 -12.43 -12.47 -2.33
N LEU A 55 -12.97 -12.14 -1.14
CA LEU A 55 -12.17 -11.70 0.01
C LEU A 55 -11.16 -12.75 0.45
N GLN A 56 -11.59 -14.00 0.61
CA GLN A 56 -10.71 -15.10 1.03
C GLN A 56 -9.56 -15.33 0.04
N LYS A 57 -9.87 -15.30 -1.27
CA LYS A 57 -8.85 -15.38 -2.31
C LYS A 57 -7.87 -14.22 -2.23
N ASN A 58 -8.35 -13.01 -2.02
CA ASN A 58 -7.51 -11.82 -1.93
C ASN A 58 -6.58 -11.84 -0.71
N ILE A 59 -7.06 -12.36 0.43
CA ILE A 59 -6.23 -12.57 1.64
C ILE A 59 -5.08 -13.55 1.31
N HIS A 60 -5.42 -14.69 0.69
CA HIS A 60 -4.43 -15.70 0.33
C HIS A 60 -3.38 -15.14 -0.66
N GLU A 61 -3.84 -14.51 -1.75
CA GLU A 61 -2.97 -13.91 -2.76
C GLU A 61 -2.04 -12.84 -2.15
N MET A 62 -2.56 -12.02 -1.24
CA MET A 62 -1.80 -10.98 -0.58
C MET A 62 -0.73 -11.55 0.35
N MET A 63 -1.06 -12.57 1.15
CA MET A 63 -0.08 -13.26 1.99
C MET A 63 1.02 -13.89 1.15
N LEU A 64 0.66 -14.54 0.04
CA LEU A 64 1.60 -15.13 -0.90
C LEU A 64 2.52 -14.07 -1.52
N ASP A 65 1.97 -12.91 -1.89
CA ASP A 65 2.76 -11.79 -2.42
C ASP A 65 3.73 -11.24 -1.37
N TRP A 66 3.31 -11.09 -0.12
CA TRP A 66 4.16 -10.62 0.96
C TRP A 66 5.34 -11.56 1.23
N LEU A 67 5.08 -12.86 1.32
CA LEU A 67 6.13 -13.86 1.50
C LEU A 67 7.09 -13.90 0.29
N ALA A 68 6.56 -13.83 -0.92
CA ALA A 68 7.36 -13.81 -2.13
C ALA A 68 8.22 -12.54 -2.26
N ALA A 69 7.73 -11.41 -1.76
CA ALA A 69 8.47 -10.15 -1.74
C ALA A 69 9.62 -10.15 -0.73
N GLY A 70 9.64 -11.08 0.23
CA GLY A 70 10.73 -11.24 1.18
C GLY A 70 10.37 -10.98 2.64
N LEU A 71 9.07 -10.88 2.97
CA LEU A 71 8.64 -10.92 4.37
C LEU A 71 8.92 -12.33 4.93
N ASP A 72 9.75 -12.40 5.96
CA ASP A 72 10.18 -13.66 6.57
C ASP A 72 9.42 -13.90 7.88
N PRO A 73 8.58 -14.96 7.97
CA PRO A 73 7.83 -15.30 9.20
C PRO A 73 8.71 -15.60 10.41
N ARG A 74 10.02 -15.83 10.22
CA ARG A 74 10.98 -15.99 11.31
C ARG A 74 11.46 -14.68 11.90
N LYS A 75 11.26 -13.56 11.16
CA LYS A 75 11.67 -12.20 11.54
C LYS A 75 10.50 -11.30 11.90
N SER A 76 9.32 -11.58 11.33
CA SER A 76 8.11 -10.76 11.46
C SER A 76 6.90 -11.63 11.72
N ILE A 77 5.94 -11.11 12.48
CA ILE A 77 4.63 -11.74 12.64
C ILE A 77 3.76 -11.31 11.47
N LEU A 78 3.23 -12.29 10.74
CA LEU A 78 2.29 -12.08 9.64
C LEU A 78 0.97 -12.77 10.00
N PHE A 79 -0.16 -12.07 9.93
CA PHE A 79 -1.46 -12.65 10.29
C PHE A 79 -2.63 -11.95 9.61
N VAL A 80 -3.82 -12.53 9.74
CA VAL A 80 -5.09 -11.98 9.27
C VAL A 80 -5.87 -11.45 10.47
N GLN A 81 -6.39 -10.23 10.38
CA GLN A 81 -7.06 -9.52 11.47
C GLN A 81 -8.20 -10.32 12.10
N SER A 82 -9.05 -10.93 11.29
CA SER A 82 -10.19 -11.74 11.79
C SER A 82 -9.78 -12.98 12.59
N HIS A 83 -8.51 -13.40 12.52
CA HIS A 83 -8.00 -14.51 13.33
C HIS A 83 -7.65 -14.12 14.78
N VAL A 84 -7.72 -12.82 15.10
CA VAL A 84 -7.45 -12.28 16.45
C VAL A 84 -8.70 -11.54 16.96
N PRO A 85 -9.66 -12.27 17.55
CA PRO A 85 -10.94 -11.69 18.00
C PRO A 85 -10.78 -10.60 19.07
N GLU A 86 -9.66 -10.57 19.77
CA GLU A 86 -9.33 -9.55 20.78
C GLU A 86 -9.27 -8.14 20.17
N VAL A 87 -8.97 -8.01 18.88
CA VAL A 87 -9.04 -6.72 18.16
C VAL A 87 -10.45 -6.14 18.22
N MET A 88 -11.48 -6.99 17.97
CA MET A 88 -12.88 -6.55 18.02
C MET A 88 -13.32 -6.24 19.45
N GLN A 89 -12.84 -6.99 20.43
CA GLN A 89 -13.11 -6.73 21.84
C GLN A 89 -12.51 -5.38 22.26
N LEU A 90 -11.24 -5.15 21.91
CA LEU A 90 -10.58 -3.89 22.22
C LEU A 90 -11.20 -2.70 21.46
N HIS A 91 -11.59 -2.89 20.19
CA HIS A 91 -12.34 -1.88 19.44
C HIS A 91 -13.61 -1.47 20.19
N THR A 92 -14.37 -2.45 20.70
CA THR A 92 -15.58 -2.17 21.48
C THR A 92 -15.27 -1.36 22.75
N LEU A 93 -14.24 -1.75 23.51
CA LEU A 93 -13.84 -1.02 24.72
C LEU A 93 -13.37 0.40 24.41
N LEU A 94 -12.55 0.58 23.37
CA LEU A 94 -12.08 1.90 22.94
C LEU A 94 -13.23 2.78 22.44
N SER A 95 -14.26 2.20 21.82
CA SER A 95 -15.44 2.95 21.36
C SER A 95 -16.21 3.61 22.51
N MET A 96 -16.19 3.01 23.72
CA MET A 96 -16.84 3.55 24.92
C MET A 96 -16.14 4.80 25.47
N VAL A 97 -14.87 5.00 25.14
CA VAL A 97 -14.08 6.15 25.60
C VAL A 97 -13.81 7.16 24.51
N THR A 98 -14.18 6.89 23.25
CA THR A 98 -13.91 7.77 22.11
C THR A 98 -15.10 8.70 21.84
N PRO A 99 -14.96 10.04 21.96
CA PRO A 99 -16.04 10.96 21.64
C PRO A 99 -16.38 10.91 20.13
N LEU A 100 -17.66 10.81 19.81
CA LEU A 100 -18.14 10.81 18.41
C LEU A 100 -17.66 12.03 17.62
N SER A 101 -17.60 13.20 18.27
CA SER A 101 -17.13 14.43 17.65
C SER A 101 -15.69 14.36 17.13
N TRP A 102 -14.83 13.50 17.69
CA TRP A 102 -13.47 13.27 17.19
C TRP A 102 -13.50 12.57 15.85
N LEU A 103 -14.33 11.52 15.71
CA LEU A 103 -14.48 10.71 14.50
C LEU A 103 -15.05 11.53 13.34
N LEU A 104 -16.06 12.36 13.61
CA LEU A 104 -16.70 13.20 12.60
C LEU A 104 -15.79 14.34 12.05
N ARG A 105 -14.72 14.68 12.78
CA ARG A 105 -13.75 15.70 12.37
C ARG A 105 -12.63 15.16 11.49
N VAL A 106 -12.42 13.84 11.42
CA VAL A 106 -11.38 13.24 10.59
C VAL A 106 -11.60 13.60 9.12
N PRO A 107 -10.63 14.22 8.43
CA PRO A 107 -10.79 14.68 7.04
C PRO A 107 -11.26 13.58 6.09
N THR A 108 -10.68 12.40 6.17
CA THR A 108 -11.01 11.26 5.31
C THR A 108 -12.41 10.70 5.54
N PHE A 109 -13.05 10.94 6.69
CA PHE A 109 -14.45 10.59 6.88
C PHE A 109 -15.35 11.35 5.91
N LYS A 110 -15.15 12.66 5.78
CA LYS A 110 -15.93 13.50 4.86
C LYS A 110 -15.73 13.10 3.39
N GLU A 111 -14.52 12.73 3.03
CA GLU A 111 -14.20 12.23 1.68
C GLU A 111 -14.90 10.88 1.40
N LYS A 112 -14.83 9.94 2.34
CA LYS A 112 -15.50 8.64 2.20
C LYS A 112 -17.01 8.77 2.12
N VAL A 113 -17.62 9.67 2.89
CA VAL A 113 -19.07 9.97 2.78
C VAL A 113 -19.43 10.46 1.39
N LYS A 114 -18.58 11.27 0.74
CA LYS A 114 -18.81 11.70 -0.65
C LYS A 114 -18.70 10.57 -1.66
N LEU A 115 -17.79 9.62 -1.43
CA LEU A 115 -17.57 8.49 -2.33
C LEU A 115 -18.65 7.42 -2.20
N GLN A 116 -19.24 7.25 -1.02
CA GLN A 116 -20.30 6.26 -0.77
C GLN A 116 -21.47 6.86 0.03
N PRO A 117 -22.20 7.85 -0.53
CA PRO A 117 -23.24 8.59 0.20
C PRO A 117 -24.43 7.71 0.61
N HIS A 118 -24.64 6.60 -0.10
CA HIS A 118 -25.74 5.67 0.17
C HIS A 118 -25.43 4.61 1.26
N ASN A 119 -24.18 4.50 1.67
CA ASN A 119 -23.73 3.52 2.68
C ASN A 119 -22.84 4.17 3.76
N VAL A 120 -23.38 5.18 4.44
CA VAL A 120 -22.72 5.81 5.61
C VAL A 120 -23.12 5.02 6.86
N ASN A 121 -22.45 3.90 7.08
CA ASN A 121 -22.73 3.00 8.18
C ASN A 121 -21.82 3.25 9.39
N TYR A 122 -22.08 2.58 10.51
CA TYR A 122 -21.27 2.69 11.73
C TYR A 122 -19.80 2.33 11.50
N GLY A 123 -19.51 1.30 10.70
CA GLY A 123 -18.14 0.92 10.38
C GLY A 123 -17.35 2.05 9.69
N LEU A 124 -18.03 2.85 8.85
CA LEU A 124 -17.42 4.01 8.19
C LEU A 124 -17.11 5.15 9.20
N VAL A 125 -17.87 5.30 10.26
CA VAL A 125 -17.59 6.25 11.35
C VAL A 125 -16.56 5.70 12.30
N GLY A 126 -16.65 4.41 12.63
CA GLY A 126 -15.88 3.74 13.68
C GLY A 126 -14.51 3.20 13.25
N TYR A 127 -14.19 3.15 11.92
CA TYR A 127 -12.94 2.54 11.48
C TYR A 127 -11.67 3.15 12.11
N PRO A 128 -11.58 4.44 12.48
CA PRO A 128 -10.38 4.94 13.13
C PRO A 128 -10.17 4.36 14.54
N VAL A 129 -11.27 4.00 15.22
CA VAL A 129 -11.19 3.29 16.50
C VAL A 129 -10.71 1.86 16.32
N LEU A 130 -11.16 1.19 15.25
CA LEU A 130 -10.69 -0.14 14.90
C LEU A 130 -9.19 -0.10 14.52
N MET A 131 -8.75 0.89 13.74
CA MET A 131 -7.33 1.11 13.45
C MET A 131 -6.52 1.34 14.73
N THR A 132 -7.07 2.09 15.68
CA THR A 132 -6.42 2.29 16.99
C THR A 132 -6.27 0.97 17.73
N ALA A 133 -7.34 0.14 17.76
CA ALA A 133 -7.30 -1.18 18.40
C ALA A 133 -6.22 -2.07 17.78
N ASP A 134 -6.12 -2.10 16.45
CA ASP A 134 -5.06 -2.84 15.73
C ASP A 134 -3.65 -2.42 16.16
N ILE A 135 -3.42 -1.13 16.36
CA ILE A 135 -2.10 -0.61 16.73
C ILE A 135 -1.77 -0.89 18.19
N VAL A 136 -2.70 -0.54 19.11
CA VAL A 136 -2.38 -0.53 20.53
C VAL A 136 -2.49 -1.91 21.17
N LEU A 137 -3.26 -2.86 20.61
CA LEU A 137 -3.37 -4.23 21.11
C LEU A 137 -1.99 -4.89 21.20
N TYR A 138 -1.17 -4.67 20.20
CA TYR A 138 0.18 -5.22 20.11
C TYR A 138 1.23 -4.33 20.76
N LYS A 139 0.82 -3.23 21.40
CA LYS A 139 1.71 -2.23 22.00
C LYS A 139 2.74 -1.69 21.00
N ALA A 140 2.31 -1.42 19.77
CA ALA A 140 3.18 -0.89 18.75
C ALA A 140 3.61 0.55 19.10
N GLU A 141 4.92 0.79 19.03
CA GLU A 141 5.53 2.10 19.28
C GLU A 141 5.71 2.90 17.98
N VAL A 142 5.77 2.21 16.84
CA VAL A 142 6.06 2.80 15.52
C VAL A 142 5.07 2.28 14.50
N VAL A 143 4.53 3.19 13.69
CA VAL A 143 3.60 2.87 12.60
C VAL A 143 4.13 3.50 11.31
N PRO A 144 4.58 2.68 10.32
CA PRO A 144 4.99 3.19 9.02
C PRO A 144 3.76 3.64 8.25
N VAL A 145 3.71 4.91 7.89
CA VAL A 145 2.56 5.54 7.23
C VAL A 145 3.00 6.55 6.19
N GLY A 146 2.13 6.79 5.19
CA GLY A 146 2.19 7.98 4.35
C GLY A 146 1.68 9.22 5.09
N GLU A 147 1.98 10.41 4.57
CA GLU A 147 1.55 11.68 5.17
C GLU A 147 0.03 11.80 5.31
N ASP A 148 -0.72 11.21 4.38
CA ASP A 148 -2.18 11.16 4.37
C ASP A 148 -2.78 10.42 5.57
N GLN A 149 -2.00 9.53 6.22
CA GLN A 149 -2.42 8.76 7.39
C GLN A 149 -2.08 9.42 8.74
N LEU A 150 -1.34 10.52 8.74
CA LEU A 150 -0.98 11.22 9.98
C LEU A 150 -2.18 11.63 10.83
N PRO A 151 -3.29 12.15 10.27
CA PRO A 151 -4.48 12.49 11.08
C PRO A 151 -5.10 11.28 11.79
N HIS A 152 -5.07 10.09 11.17
CA HIS A 152 -5.57 8.87 11.80
C HIS A 152 -4.67 8.41 12.95
N LEU A 153 -3.35 8.51 12.75
CA LEU A 153 -2.41 8.12 13.80
C LEU A 153 -2.47 9.09 14.98
N GLU A 154 -2.67 10.39 14.74
CA GLU A 154 -2.86 11.36 15.83
C GLU A 154 -4.13 11.05 16.61
N LEU A 155 -5.22 10.71 15.93
CA LEU A 155 -6.44 10.26 16.61
C LEU A 155 -6.19 8.98 17.44
N ALA A 156 -5.42 8.03 16.92
CA ALA A 156 -5.05 6.82 17.66
C ALA A 156 -4.28 7.16 18.94
N ARG A 157 -3.37 8.14 18.89
CA ARG A 157 -2.64 8.65 20.06
C ARG A 157 -3.56 9.32 21.07
N GLU A 158 -4.50 10.14 20.60
CA GLU A 158 -5.48 10.79 21.47
C GLU A 158 -6.36 9.76 22.19
N ILE A 159 -6.82 8.71 21.49
CA ILE A 159 -7.61 7.62 22.07
C ILE A 159 -6.77 6.86 23.10
N ALA A 160 -5.54 6.48 22.77
CA ALA A 160 -4.64 5.78 23.70
C ALA A 160 -4.37 6.62 24.96
N ARG A 161 -4.09 7.91 24.80
CA ARG A 161 -3.85 8.86 25.90
C ARG A 161 -5.09 8.99 26.79
N ARG A 162 -6.28 9.11 26.18
CA ARG A 162 -7.53 9.20 26.95
C ARG A 162 -7.81 7.91 27.73
N PHE A 163 -7.57 6.75 27.12
CA PHE A 163 -7.70 5.46 27.81
C PHE A 163 -6.72 5.39 29.00
N ASN A 164 -5.46 5.73 28.79
CA ASN A 164 -4.45 5.72 29.84
C ASN A 164 -4.79 6.67 31.00
N ASN A 165 -5.36 7.84 30.72
CA ASN A 165 -5.79 8.78 31.75
C ASN A 165 -6.97 8.26 32.60
N LEU A 166 -7.84 7.43 32.02
CA LEU A 166 -9.01 6.88 32.70
C LEU A 166 -8.69 5.60 33.49
N PHE A 167 -7.81 4.75 32.95
CA PHE A 167 -7.63 3.38 33.43
C PHE A 167 -6.18 3.04 33.82
N GLY A 168 -5.27 4.01 33.75
CA GLY A 168 -3.86 3.82 34.04
C GLY A 168 -3.04 3.54 32.79
N ASN A 169 -1.72 3.70 32.90
CA ASN A 169 -0.77 3.62 31.79
C ASN A 169 -0.71 2.21 31.19
N THR A 170 -1.47 1.96 30.14
CA THR A 170 -1.67 0.65 29.48
C THR A 170 -1.04 0.59 28.10
N PHE A 171 -1.22 1.62 27.27
CA PHE A 171 -0.82 1.66 25.88
C PHE A 171 0.28 2.67 25.62
N PRO A 172 1.32 2.34 24.80
CA PRO A 172 2.23 3.34 24.30
C PRO A 172 1.51 4.29 23.35
N GLU A 173 2.02 5.51 23.21
CA GLU A 173 1.57 6.44 22.18
C GLU A 173 2.37 6.15 20.88
N PRO A 174 1.71 5.63 19.82
CA PRO A 174 2.40 5.24 18.60
C PRO A 174 2.96 6.44 17.86
N GLN A 175 4.17 6.30 17.31
CA GLN A 175 4.86 7.33 16.54
C GLN A 175 4.81 7.00 15.04
N ALA A 176 4.60 8.03 14.22
CA ALA A 176 4.69 7.87 12.78
C ALA A 176 6.14 7.63 12.34
N LYS A 177 6.35 6.66 11.46
CA LYS A 177 7.55 6.56 10.64
C LYS A 177 7.13 6.83 9.21
N LEU A 178 7.41 8.04 8.73
CA LEU A 178 7.08 8.41 7.36
C LEU A 178 7.83 7.51 6.39
N THR A 179 7.10 6.96 5.44
CA THR A 179 7.68 6.19 4.34
C THR A 179 8.22 7.17 3.31
N SER A 180 9.46 6.94 2.88
CA SER A 180 10.16 7.81 1.91
C SER A 180 9.68 7.61 0.46
N PHE A 181 8.69 6.74 0.24
CA PHE A 181 8.23 6.46 -1.12
C PHE A 181 7.10 7.40 -1.52
N PRO A 182 7.30 8.15 -2.61
CA PRO A 182 6.28 9.03 -3.15
C PRO A 182 5.09 8.23 -3.67
N LEU A 183 3.99 8.94 -3.87
CA LEU A 183 2.81 8.43 -4.54
C LEU A 183 3.18 7.91 -5.93
N ILE A 184 2.95 6.63 -6.22
CA ILE A 184 3.14 6.07 -7.56
C ILE A 184 1.87 6.32 -8.37
N LEU A 185 2.03 7.06 -9.47
CA LEU A 185 0.93 7.28 -10.41
C LEU A 185 0.63 6.01 -11.21
N GLY A 186 -0.62 5.84 -11.56
CA GLY A 186 -1.08 4.79 -12.44
C GLY A 186 -0.66 5.00 -13.90
N LEU A 187 -1.03 4.07 -14.77
CA LEU A 187 -0.69 4.12 -16.20
C LEU A 187 -1.33 5.31 -16.94
N ASP A 188 -2.37 5.90 -16.35
CA ASP A 188 -3.02 7.14 -16.81
C ASP A 188 -2.19 8.41 -16.57
N GLY A 189 -1.15 8.32 -15.73
CA GLY A 189 -0.26 9.42 -15.38
C GLY A 189 -0.92 10.55 -14.59
N LYS A 190 -2.09 10.34 -14.01
CA LYS A 190 -2.88 11.36 -13.29
C LYS A 190 -3.23 10.93 -11.88
N GLU A 191 -3.89 9.78 -11.76
CA GLU A 191 -4.38 9.27 -10.50
C GLU A 191 -3.37 8.31 -9.87
N LYS A 192 -3.49 8.11 -8.56
CA LYS A 192 -2.72 7.06 -7.86
C LYS A 192 -2.98 5.71 -8.50
N MET A 193 -1.92 4.90 -8.64
CA MET A 193 -2.04 3.52 -9.12
C MET A 193 -3.05 2.73 -8.29
N SER A 194 -4.06 2.19 -8.95
CA SER A 194 -5.19 1.53 -8.32
C SER A 194 -5.89 0.56 -9.28
N LYS A 195 -6.26 -0.62 -8.79
CA LYS A 195 -7.08 -1.58 -9.52
C LYS A 195 -8.46 -1.05 -9.88
N GLN A 196 -9.08 -0.26 -8.99
CA GLN A 196 -10.42 0.29 -9.23
C GLN A 196 -10.46 1.21 -10.45
N LEU A 197 -9.32 1.82 -10.78
CA LEU A 197 -9.17 2.71 -11.94
C LEU A 197 -8.60 1.99 -13.17
N ASP A 198 -8.33 0.69 -13.07
CA ASP A 198 -7.67 -0.11 -14.13
C ASP A 198 -6.39 0.56 -14.70
N ASN A 199 -5.66 1.28 -13.83
CA ASN A 199 -4.43 2.00 -14.18
C ASN A 199 -3.17 1.40 -13.53
N ASP A 200 -3.27 0.17 -13.01
CA ASP A 200 -2.20 -0.50 -12.27
C ASP A 200 -1.40 -1.51 -13.11
N ILE A 201 -0.27 -1.94 -12.55
CA ILE A 201 0.52 -3.09 -13.01
C ILE A 201 0.63 -4.04 -11.82
N GLU A 202 -0.04 -5.19 -11.87
CA GLU A 202 0.08 -6.22 -10.84
C GLU A 202 1.48 -6.85 -10.86
N ILE A 203 2.09 -7.04 -9.69
CA ILE A 203 3.46 -7.58 -9.59
C ILE A 203 3.56 -9.06 -9.97
N ALA A 204 2.44 -9.79 -9.88
CA ALA A 204 2.36 -11.21 -10.18
C ALA A 204 2.02 -11.53 -11.65
N LEU A 205 1.88 -10.52 -12.52
CA LEU A 205 1.70 -10.72 -13.96
C LEU A 205 2.88 -11.46 -14.58
N SER A 206 2.62 -12.20 -15.65
CA SER A 206 3.68 -12.75 -16.51
C SER A 206 4.49 -11.64 -17.18
N SER A 207 5.64 -12.00 -17.74
CA SER A 207 6.47 -11.03 -18.46
C SER A 207 5.74 -10.39 -19.65
N GLN A 208 4.94 -11.17 -20.37
CA GLN A 208 4.18 -10.65 -21.51
C GLN A 208 3.04 -9.74 -21.06
N GLU A 209 2.25 -10.13 -20.08
CA GLU A 209 1.18 -9.30 -19.53
C GLU A 209 1.71 -7.97 -18.96
N THR A 210 2.91 -7.98 -18.35
CA THR A 210 3.57 -6.75 -17.90
C THR A 210 3.91 -5.82 -19.06
N ILE A 211 4.43 -6.37 -20.18
CA ILE A 211 4.69 -5.60 -21.39
C ILE A 211 3.40 -5.00 -21.92
N ASP A 212 2.36 -5.82 -22.05
CA ASP A 212 1.06 -5.39 -22.57
C ASP A 212 0.47 -4.26 -21.70
N ARG A 213 0.56 -4.36 -20.38
CA ARG A 213 0.10 -3.30 -19.45
C ARG A 213 0.93 -2.02 -19.59
N VAL A 214 2.25 -2.09 -19.63
CA VAL A 214 3.12 -0.91 -19.81
C VAL A 214 2.84 -0.22 -21.14
N MET A 215 2.51 -0.98 -22.18
CA MET A 215 2.19 -0.42 -23.50
C MET A 215 0.92 0.43 -23.50
N THR A 216 -0.03 0.21 -22.58
CA THR A 216 -1.25 1.04 -22.45
C THR A 216 -0.98 2.39 -21.78
N ALA A 217 0.18 2.57 -21.12
CA ALA A 217 0.47 3.78 -20.35
C ALA A 217 0.43 5.05 -21.20
N VAL A 218 -0.10 6.12 -20.62
CA VAL A 218 -0.03 7.45 -21.21
C VAL A 218 1.40 7.96 -21.14
N THR A 219 1.85 8.56 -22.24
CA THR A 219 3.16 9.20 -22.37
C THR A 219 2.98 10.72 -22.47
N ASP A 220 4.01 11.42 -22.93
CA ASP A 220 3.96 12.84 -23.19
C ASP A 220 2.91 13.17 -24.27
N PRO A 221 1.83 13.90 -23.96
CA PRO A 221 0.77 14.22 -24.91
C PRO A 221 1.20 15.18 -26.01
N ALA A 222 2.29 15.94 -25.80
CA ALA A 222 2.84 16.85 -26.81
C ALA A 222 3.60 16.11 -27.91
N ARG A 223 4.05 14.87 -27.65
CA ARG A 223 4.82 14.06 -28.59
C ARG A 223 3.90 13.18 -29.44
N ARG A 224 3.60 13.62 -30.65
CA ARG A 224 2.70 12.91 -31.60
C ARG A 224 3.46 11.99 -32.55
N TYR A 225 4.63 12.39 -33.00
CA TYR A 225 5.48 11.66 -33.95
C TYR A 225 6.78 11.21 -33.27
N ARG A 226 7.41 10.17 -33.80
CA ARG A 226 8.69 9.68 -33.28
C ARG A 226 9.79 10.75 -33.37
N SER A 227 9.74 11.63 -34.41
CA SER A 227 10.68 12.72 -34.62
C SER A 227 10.51 13.91 -33.68
N ASP A 228 9.38 13.98 -32.95
CA ASP A 228 9.14 15.08 -32.03
C ASP A 228 10.03 14.93 -30.80
N THR A 229 10.55 16.05 -30.32
CA THR A 229 11.23 16.10 -29.01
C THR A 229 10.25 15.77 -27.89
N GLY A 230 10.70 14.98 -26.92
CA GLY A 230 9.86 14.60 -25.78
C GLY A 230 10.17 15.42 -24.53
N HIS A 231 9.25 15.37 -23.57
CA HIS A 231 9.34 16.07 -22.30
C HIS A 231 9.34 15.03 -21.16
N PRO A 232 10.51 14.47 -20.79
CA PRO A 232 10.59 13.43 -19.75
C PRO A 232 10.05 13.90 -18.39
N ASP A 233 10.10 15.19 -18.09
CA ASP A 233 9.69 15.75 -16.81
C ASP A 233 8.16 15.61 -16.54
N ILE A 234 7.36 15.54 -17.60
CA ILE A 234 5.90 15.34 -17.51
C ILE A 234 5.47 13.93 -17.93
N CYS A 235 6.41 13.09 -18.36
CA CYS A 235 6.12 11.76 -18.87
C CYS A 235 6.05 10.74 -17.72
N ASN A 236 4.88 10.09 -17.55
CA ASN A 236 4.68 9.08 -16.52
C ASN A 236 5.61 7.87 -16.67
N ILE A 237 5.91 7.45 -17.90
CA ILE A 237 6.87 6.36 -18.17
C ILE A 237 8.27 6.74 -17.66
N HIS A 238 8.72 7.98 -17.89
CA HIS A 238 10.01 8.44 -17.38
C HIS A 238 10.03 8.48 -15.83
N GLN A 239 8.89 8.83 -15.18
CA GLN A 239 8.80 8.76 -13.72
C GLN A 239 8.95 7.32 -13.20
N LEU A 240 8.37 6.33 -13.90
CA LEU A 240 8.53 4.92 -13.52
C LEU A 240 9.98 4.42 -13.74
N HIS A 241 10.70 4.93 -14.74
CA HIS A 241 12.12 4.63 -14.91
C HIS A 241 12.98 5.00 -13.70
N ARG A 242 12.59 5.99 -12.89
CA ARG A 242 13.30 6.33 -11.63
C ARG A 242 13.43 5.15 -10.67
N TYR A 243 12.48 4.23 -10.70
CA TYR A 243 12.46 3.06 -9.81
C TYR A 243 13.14 1.83 -10.41
N PHE A 244 13.11 1.70 -11.73
CA PHE A 244 13.58 0.49 -12.41
C PHE A 244 14.85 0.69 -13.20
N ASN A 245 15.14 1.91 -13.62
CA ASN A 245 16.34 2.30 -14.40
C ASN A 245 17.07 3.52 -13.81
N PRO A 246 17.36 3.57 -12.50
CA PRO A 246 17.92 4.77 -11.87
C PRO A 246 19.27 5.18 -12.47
N PHE A 247 20.10 4.21 -12.88
CA PHE A 247 21.42 4.47 -13.46
C PHE A 247 21.41 4.95 -14.92
N GLN A 248 20.31 4.75 -15.62
CA GLN A 248 20.15 5.15 -17.04
C GLN A 248 19.14 6.31 -17.19
N LEU A 249 18.63 6.84 -16.08
CA LEU A 249 17.52 7.80 -16.07
C LEU A 249 17.85 9.05 -16.90
N ASP A 250 19.03 9.63 -16.71
CA ASP A 250 19.48 10.83 -17.40
C ASP A 250 19.70 10.57 -18.90
N ASP A 251 20.30 9.42 -19.25
CA ASP A 251 20.50 9.03 -20.66
C ASP A 251 19.14 8.81 -21.37
N ILE A 252 18.18 8.15 -20.71
CA ILE A 252 16.81 8.00 -21.24
C ILE A 252 16.15 9.36 -21.45
N ALA A 253 16.33 10.30 -20.52
CA ALA A 253 15.82 11.65 -20.64
C ALA A 253 16.42 12.40 -21.83
N ASP A 254 17.74 12.33 -22.02
CA ASP A 254 18.45 12.98 -23.12
C ASP A 254 18.09 12.37 -24.49
N GLN A 255 17.95 11.06 -24.56
CA GLN A 255 17.45 10.39 -25.76
C GLN A 255 16.01 10.77 -26.08
N CYS A 256 15.16 10.97 -25.06
CA CYS A 256 13.78 11.42 -25.22
C CYS A 256 13.74 12.86 -25.76
N ARG A 257 14.48 13.79 -25.13
CA ARG A 257 14.57 15.21 -25.56
C ARG A 257 15.15 15.39 -26.96
N SER A 258 16.06 14.51 -27.35
CA SER A 258 16.69 14.55 -28.69
C SER A 258 15.99 13.69 -29.76
N ALA A 259 14.80 13.13 -29.42
CA ALA A 259 14.02 12.22 -30.27
C ALA A 259 14.77 10.95 -30.72
N LYS A 260 15.87 10.58 -30.05
CA LYS A 260 16.66 9.35 -30.37
C LYS A 260 15.90 8.08 -29.94
N ILE A 261 15.17 8.10 -28.84
CA ILE A 261 14.31 6.98 -28.42
C ILE A 261 12.85 7.27 -28.70
N GLY A 262 12.10 6.30 -29.25
CA GLY A 262 10.64 6.37 -29.41
C GLY A 262 9.89 6.03 -28.13
N CYS A 263 8.62 6.48 -27.97
CA CYS A 263 7.81 6.14 -26.79
C CYS A 263 7.59 4.63 -26.65
N VAL A 264 7.45 3.91 -27.77
CA VAL A 264 7.30 2.44 -27.78
C VAL A 264 8.57 1.79 -27.26
N ASP A 265 9.74 2.20 -27.79
CA ASP A 265 11.04 1.65 -27.38
C ASP A 265 11.31 1.93 -25.89
N CYS A 266 10.98 3.14 -25.42
CA CYS A 266 11.09 3.55 -24.02
C CYS A 266 10.20 2.71 -23.09
N LYS A 267 8.95 2.44 -23.50
CA LYS A 267 8.04 1.55 -22.76
C LYS A 267 8.55 0.10 -22.69
N LEU A 268 9.09 -0.41 -23.81
CA LEU A 268 9.66 -1.76 -23.84
C LEU A 268 10.88 -1.87 -22.92
N LEU A 269 11.74 -0.86 -22.91
CA LEU A 269 12.88 -0.79 -21.98
C LEU A 269 12.39 -0.81 -20.52
N LEU A 270 11.39 0.00 -20.18
CA LEU A 270 10.81 -0.01 -18.84
C LEU A 270 10.23 -1.38 -18.47
N ALA A 271 9.46 -1.98 -19.37
CA ALA A 271 8.83 -3.29 -19.11
C ALA A 271 9.86 -4.40 -18.92
N GLN A 272 10.98 -4.37 -19.65
CA GLN A 272 12.10 -5.30 -19.47
C GLN A 272 12.71 -5.17 -18.08
N GLU A 273 12.94 -3.96 -17.60
CA GLU A 273 13.51 -3.74 -16.27
C GLU A 273 12.53 -4.06 -15.14
N ILE A 274 11.24 -3.76 -15.30
CA ILE A 274 10.21 -4.24 -14.37
C ILE A 274 10.24 -5.78 -14.29
N ASN A 275 10.28 -6.45 -15.43
CA ASN A 275 10.33 -7.90 -15.50
C ASN A 275 11.59 -8.48 -14.86
N SER A 276 12.75 -7.87 -15.12
CA SER A 276 14.02 -8.25 -14.51
C SER A 276 13.98 -8.10 -12.98
N SER A 277 13.49 -6.95 -12.50
CA SER A 277 13.35 -6.66 -11.07
C SER A 277 12.38 -7.60 -10.36
N LEU A 278 11.26 -7.94 -11.00
CA LEU A 278 10.23 -8.81 -10.41
C LEU A 278 10.50 -10.31 -10.62
N LYS A 279 11.48 -10.70 -11.42
CA LYS A 279 11.79 -12.12 -11.67
C LYS A 279 12.02 -12.92 -10.38
N PRO A 280 12.87 -12.50 -9.43
CA PRO A 280 13.07 -13.23 -8.18
C PRO A 280 11.81 -13.34 -7.33
N PHE A 281 10.97 -12.31 -7.33
CA PHE A 281 9.66 -12.34 -6.66
C PHE A 281 8.75 -13.40 -7.28
N ARG A 282 8.60 -13.41 -8.61
CA ARG A 282 7.73 -14.35 -9.34
C ARG A 282 8.16 -15.79 -9.16
N GLU A 283 9.47 -16.07 -9.18
CA GLU A 283 10.03 -17.41 -8.94
C GLU A 283 9.74 -17.89 -7.52
N ARG A 284 9.96 -17.04 -6.50
CA ARG A 284 9.61 -17.38 -5.11
C ARG A 284 8.11 -17.59 -4.96
N ARG A 285 7.29 -16.73 -5.55
CA ARG A 285 5.83 -16.84 -5.51
C ARG A 285 5.35 -18.16 -6.10
N ALA A 286 5.84 -18.55 -7.26
CA ALA A 286 5.51 -19.81 -7.90
C ALA A 286 5.87 -21.01 -6.99
N THR A 287 7.05 -20.99 -6.36
CA THR A 287 7.48 -22.02 -5.43
C THR A 287 6.60 -22.10 -4.18
N LEU A 288 6.20 -20.94 -3.62
CA LEU A 288 5.33 -20.89 -2.43
C LEU A 288 3.92 -21.38 -2.76
N ALA A 289 3.38 -21.03 -3.93
CA ALA A 289 2.04 -21.43 -4.36
C ALA A 289 1.85 -22.95 -4.51
N THR A 290 2.94 -23.72 -4.64
CA THR A 290 2.88 -25.19 -4.75
C THR A 290 2.95 -25.90 -3.39
N LYS A 291 3.24 -25.17 -2.30
CA LYS A 291 3.33 -25.77 -0.96
C LYS A 291 1.95 -25.74 -0.30
N PRO A 292 1.48 -26.85 0.27
CA PRO A 292 0.29 -26.82 1.12
C PRO A 292 0.57 -25.91 2.33
N GLN A 293 -0.40 -25.10 2.63
CA GLN A 293 -0.36 -24.18 3.79
C GLN A 293 -0.77 -24.87 5.07
#